data_b8b27faf7b3c457cfe93fa3c94752c2c
#
_entry.id   b8b27faf7b3c457cfe93fa3c94752c2c
#
_cell.length_a   1.000
_cell.length_b   1.000
_cell.length_c   1.000
_cell.angle_alpha   90.00
_cell.angle_beta   90.00
_cell.angle_gamma   90.00
#
_symmetry.space_group_name_H-M   'P 1'
#
loop_
_entity.id
_entity.type
_entity.pdbx_description
1 polymer ?
#
loop_
_entity_poly.entity_id
_entity_poly.type
_entity_poly.pdbx_seq_one_letter_code
_entity_poly.pdbx_strand_id
1 'polypeptide(L)'
;MNLAIGPMTAIVPTLFGIPIDFLLFAAILLGVALFHHHTLRVALIGLAVIVAYKLLVTGFKSGPGFNGLVGHMRQEWVMLTNLFLLLVGFGLLSRHFEKSRIPAVLPRILPHDWKGAFWLLVIVFVLSSFLDNIAAALIGGAMAHTLFRAKVHIGYLAAIVAASNAGGSGSVVGDTTTTMMWIDGVSPLDVLHAYAGAGVALLVCGIPAAIQQQRHSPILKHEHEYVHVDWPRVGIVVFILAAAIAVNVIINVLFPESSDSFPFIGASVASAVLVTAVVRRPDWEIVPEAIKGSIFLLSLVLCATLMPVERLPGASWQTALGLGFVSAVFDNIPLTALALKQGGYDWGALAYAVGFGGSMIWFGSSAGVALSNSYPEAKSVVLWLRHGWHVTVAYVVGFSALMIIAGWYPNAPHKTGIRAAAIVDTRAMALDRDVNLTHVAA
;
A
#
# COMPACT_ATOMS: atom_id res chain seq x y z
N MET A 1 -7.47 -48.60 21.28
CA MET A 1 -8.16 -47.38 21.72
C MET A 1 -7.23 -46.21 21.55
N ASN A 2 -7.08 -45.75 20.29
CA ASN A 2 -6.23 -44.59 19.94
C ASN A 2 -7.09 -43.35 20.07
N LEU A 3 -6.87 -42.58 21.13
CA LEU A 3 -7.38 -41.22 21.26
C LEU A 3 -6.73 -40.36 20.16
N ALA A 4 -7.53 -40.04 19.14
CA ALA A 4 -7.17 -38.98 18.21
C ALA A 4 -7.03 -37.68 19.01
N ILE A 5 -5.80 -37.26 19.24
CA ILE A 5 -5.49 -35.92 19.78
C ILE A 5 -5.87 -34.93 18.65
N GLY A 6 -7.08 -34.37 18.77
CA GLY A 6 -7.47 -33.25 17.92
C GLY A 6 -6.45 -32.12 18.03
N PRO A 7 -6.36 -31.23 17.03
CA PRO A 7 -5.39 -30.14 17.06
C PRO A 7 -5.59 -29.37 18.35
N MET A 8 -4.57 -29.36 19.21
CA MET A 8 -4.53 -28.50 20.41
C MET A 8 -4.71 -27.06 19.93
N THR A 9 -5.90 -26.53 20.12
CA THR A 9 -6.14 -25.09 19.99
C THR A 9 -5.26 -24.42 21.04
N ALA A 10 -4.11 -23.91 20.60
CA ALA A 10 -3.23 -23.15 21.48
C ALA A 10 -4.07 -22.05 22.10
N ILE A 11 -4.14 -22.03 23.46
CA ILE A 11 -4.83 -20.98 24.19
C ILE A 11 -4.07 -19.69 23.89
N VAL A 12 -4.62 -18.85 23.01
CA VAL A 12 -4.05 -17.56 22.71
C VAL A 12 -4.35 -16.66 23.91
N PRO A 13 -3.32 -16.18 24.64
CA PRO A 13 -3.52 -15.29 25.77
C PRO A 13 -4.26 -14.03 25.34
N THR A 14 -5.27 -13.65 26.08
CA THR A 14 -6.10 -12.46 25.82
C THR A 14 -6.06 -11.52 27.01
N LEU A 15 -6.02 -10.22 26.75
CA LEU A 15 -6.20 -9.16 27.73
C LEU A 15 -7.47 -8.37 27.35
N PHE A 16 -8.44 -8.29 28.27
CA PHE A 16 -9.77 -7.72 28.00
C PHE A 16 -10.49 -8.34 26.77
N GLY A 17 -10.28 -9.65 26.51
CA GLY A 17 -10.87 -10.33 25.36
C GLY A 17 -10.14 -10.11 24.02
N ILE A 18 -9.11 -9.27 23.98
CA ILE A 18 -8.28 -9.00 22.79
C ILE A 18 -7.03 -9.87 22.86
N PRO A 19 -6.64 -10.60 21.80
CA PRO A 19 -5.38 -11.32 21.75
C PRO A 19 -4.19 -10.39 21.97
N ILE A 20 -3.21 -10.82 22.79
CA ILE A 20 -2.02 -10.03 23.10
C ILE A 20 -1.23 -9.70 21.82
N ASP A 21 -1.25 -10.57 20.83
CA ASP A 21 -0.67 -10.32 19.50
C ASP A 21 -1.12 -8.99 18.91
N PHE A 22 -2.44 -8.69 18.91
CA PHE A 22 -2.98 -7.44 18.40
C PHE A 22 -2.61 -6.23 19.25
N LEU A 23 -2.51 -6.41 20.57
CA LEU A 23 -2.08 -5.33 21.45
C LEU A 23 -0.61 -4.96 21.20
N LEU A 24 0.26 -5.97 21.02
CA LEU A 24 1.66 -5.76 20.65
C LEU A 24 1.75 -5.08 19.28
N PHE A 25 0.99 -5.54 18.30
CA PHE A 25 0.96 -4.96 16.95
C PHE A 25 0.48 -3.51 17.00
N ALA A 26 -0.62 -3.22 17.70
CA ALA A 26 -1.13 -1.85 17.87
C ALA A 26 -0.11 -0.95 18.58
N ALA A 27 0.61 -1.46 19.58
CA ALA A 27 1.67 -0.72 20.27
C ALA A 27 2.84 -0.40 19.33
N ILE A 28 3.21 -1.30 18.41
CA ILE A 28 4.24 -1.05 17.38
C ILE A 28 3.77 0.05 16.42
N LEU A 29 2.54 -0.05 15.91
CA LEU A 29 1.99 0.95 15.00
C LEU A 29 1.92 2.33 15.67
N LEU A 30 1.47 2.37 16.93
CA LEU A 30 1.47 3.60 17.74
C LEU A 30 2.90 4.11 17.96
N GLY A 31 3.85 3.22 18.25
CA GLY A 31 5.25 3.56 18.39
C GLY A 31 5.83 4.19 17.10
N VAL A 32 5.49 3.64 15.93
CA VAL A 32 5.90 4.21 14.62
C VAL A 32 5.30 5.60 14.44
N ALA A 33 4.01 5.79 14.78
CA ALA A 33 3.34 7.10 14.67
C ALA A 33 3.95 8.15 15.62
N LEU A 34 4.29 7.76 16.84
CA LEU A 34 4.85 8.68 17.86
C LEU A 34 6.35 8.97 17.62
N PHE A 35 7.12 7.97 17.19
CA PHE A 35 8.58 8.07 16.99
C PHE A 35 8.94 8.13 15.51
N HIS A 36 8.27 8.99 14.75
CA HIS A 36 8.42 9.12 13.28
C HIS A 36 9.84 9.38 12.79
N HIS A 37 10.78 9.88 13.62
CA HIS A 37 12.21 10.00 13.27
C HIS A 37 12.98 8.68 13.39
N HIS A 38 12.40 7.65 14.03
CA HIS A 38 13.04 6.36 14.30
C HIS A 38 12.19 5.17 13.86
N THR A 39 11.35 5.36 12.85
CA THR A 39 10.35 4.39 12.39
C THR A 39 10.95 3.01 12.11
N LEU A 40 12.09 2.94 11.41
CA LEU A 40 12.79 1.68 11.13
C LEU A 40 13.22 0.95 12.41
N ARG A 41 13.77 1.67 13.39
CA ARG A 41 14.20 1.05 14.65
C ARG A 41 13.01 0.52 15.44
N VAL A 42 11.92 1.29 15.51
CA VAL A 42 10.68 0.88 16.19
C VAL A 42 10.09 -0.36 15.53
N ALA A 43 10.01 -0.40 14.19
CA ALA A 43 9.47 -1.54 13.46
C ALA A 43 10.33 -2.80 13.66
N LEU A 44 11.66 -2.70 13.60
CA LEU A 44 12.57 -3.83 13.81
C LEU A 44 12.52 -4.36 15.26
N ILE A 45 12.51 -3.47 16.26
CA ILE A 45 12.36 -3.86 17.66
C ILE A 45 10.99 -4.52 17.86
N GLY A 46 9.94 -3.93 17.31
CA GLY A 46 8.59 -4.47 17.40
C GLY A 46 8.48 -5.85 16.77
N LEU A 47 9.05 -6.03 15.57
CA LEU A 47 9.11 -7.34 14.92
C LEU A 47 9.84 -8.37 15.79
N ALA A 48 11.00 -7.99 16.37
CA ALA A 48 11.73 -8.88 17.28
C ALA A 48 10.90 -9.27 18.51
N VAL A 49 10.14 -8.32 19.08
CA VAL A 49 9.25 -8.59 20.23
C VAL A 49 8.12 -9.56 19.84
N ILE A 50 7.45 -9.33 18.68
CA ILE A 50 6.38 -10.25 18.22
C ILE A 50 6.94 -11.63 17.93
N VAL A 51 8.09 -11.73 17.24
CA VAL A 51 8.72 -13.01 16.95
C VAL A 51 9.12 -13.74 18.23
N ALA A 52 9.71 -13.04 19.20
CA ALA A 52 10.03 -13.61 20.52
C ALA A 52 8.78 -14.10 21.26
N TYR A 53 7.70 -13.31 21.26
CA TYR A 53 6.43 -13.70 21.83
C TYR A 53 5.84 -14.96 21.16
N LYS A 54 5.90 -15.02 19.82
CA LYS A 54 5.47 -16.21 19.07
C LYS A 54 6.34 -17.45 19.38
N LEU A 55 7.64 -17.28 19.48
CA LEU A 55 8.57 -18.38 19.80
C LEU A 55 8.32 -18.97 21.20
N LEU A 56 8.02 -18.09 22.17
CA LEU A 56 7.97 -18.46 23.60
C LEU A 56 6.56 -18.83 24.06
N VAL A 57 5.49 -18.25 23.45
CA VAL A 57 4.15 -18.30 24.04
C VAL A 57 3.13 -18.94 23.11
N THR A 58 2.93 -18.43 21.90
CA THR A 58 1.79 -18.83 21.06
C THR A 58 2.12 -19.74 19.89
N GLY A 59 3.38 -19.77 19.43
CA GLY A 59 3.77 -20.48 18.22
C GLY A 59 3.32 -19.75 16.93
N PHE A 60 3.64 -20.36 15.80
CA PHE A 60 3.29 -19.90 14.44
C PHE A 60 2.22 -20.82 13.85
N LYS A 61 1.53 -20.35 12.79
CA LYS A 61 0.58 -21.21 12.04
C LYS A 61 1.25 -22.48 11.47
N SER A 62 2.54 -22.37 11.13
CA SER A 62 3.37 -23.48 10.59
C SER A 62 3.86 -24.44 11.68
N GLY A 63 3.63 -24.16 12.96
CA GLY A 63 4.06 -24.98 14.10
C GLY A 63 4.72 -24.19 15.22
N PRO A 64 5.11 -24.85 16.32
CA PRO A 64 5.73 -24.20 17.46
C PRO A 64 7.25 -23.96 17.22
N GLY A 65 7.81 -23.01 17.99
CA GLY A 65 9.24 -22.78 18.09
C GLY A 65 9.92 -22.37 16.79
N PHE A 66 11.21 -22.63 16.69
CA PHE A 66 12.03 -22.20 15.55
C PHE A 66 11.61 -22.83 14.22
N ASN A 67 11.16 -24.09 14.22
CA ASN A 67 10.67 -24.76 13.00
C ASN A 67 9.41 -24.06 12.47
N GLY A 68 8.53 -23.56 13.34
CA GLY A 68 7.39 -22.76 12.96
C GLY A 68 7.77 -21.45 12.32
N LEU A 69 8.79 -20.76 12.86
CA LEU A 69 9.33 -19.53 12.27
C LEU A 69 9.90 -19.79 10.86
N VAL A 70 10.72 -20.83 10.70
CA VAL A 70 11.28 -21.19 9.38
C VAL A 70 10.17 -21.55 8.38
N GLY A 71 9.16 -22.31 8.83
CA GLY A 71 7.99 -22.65 8.00
C GLY A 71 7.24 -21.40 7.55
N HIS A 72 6.98 -20.44 8.47
CA HIS A 72 6.33 -19.18 8.15
C HIS A 72 7.16 -18.36 7.14
N MET A 73 8.47 -18.21 7.36
CA MET A 73 9.34 -17.48 6.44
C MET A 73 9.39 -18.12 5.04
N ARG A 74 9.34 -19.47 4.95
CA ARG A 74 9.24 -20.17 3.66
C ARG A 74 7.92 -19.90 2.92
N GLN A 75 6.86 -19.57 3.60
CA GLN A 75 5.58 -19.21 2.98
C GLN A 75 5.55 -17.75 2.51
N GLU A 76 6.22 -16.86 3.23
CA GLU A 76 6.15 -15.41 2.98
C GLU A 76 7.30 -14.88 2.10
N TRP A 77 8.39 -15.62 1.88
CA TRP A 77 9.62 -15.08 1.26
C TRP A 77 9.42 -14.53 -0.15
N VAL A 78 8.55 -15.18 -0.96
CA VAL A 78 8.29 -14.72 -2.34
C VAL A 78 7.57 -13.38 -2.33
N MET A 79 6.52 -13.25 -1.51
CA MET A 79 5.78 -12.00 -1.35
C MET A 79 6.68 -10.88 -0.83
N LEU A 80 7.44 -11.16 0.25
CA LEU A 80 8.36 -10.17 0.85
C LEU A 80 9.46 -9.73 -0.13
N THR A 81 10.02 -10.67 -0.90
CA THR A 81 11.07 -10.35 -1.89
C THR A 81 10.50 -9.59 -3.08
N ASN A 82 9.31 -9.97 -3.58
CA ASN A 82 8.61 -9.18 -4.61
C ASN A 82 8.39 -7.75 -4.14
N LEU A 83 7.83 -7.59 -2.95
CA LEU A 83 7.53 -6.28 -2.39
C LEU A 83 8.81 -5.44 -2.20
N PHE A 84 9.90 -6.06 -1.68
CA PHE A 84 11.19 -5.39 -1.54
C PHE A 84 11.74 -4.85 -2.87
N LEU A 85 11.79 -5.71 -3.89
CA LEU A 85 12.32 -5.35 -5.20
C LEU A 85 11.44 -4.29 -5.90
N LEU A 86 10.12 -4.39 -5.74
CA LEU A 86 9.19 -3.38 -6.26
C LEU A 86 9.35 -2.02 -5.58
N LEU A 87 9.44 -1.98 -4.25
CA LEU A 87 9.63 -0.73 -3.52
C LEU A 87 10.92 -0.01 -3.92
N VAL A 88 12.04 -0.76 -3.99
CA VAL A 88 13.33 -0.20 -4.44
C VAL A 88 13.27 0.21 -5.91
N GLY A 89 12.69 -0.64 -6.76
CA GLY A 89 12.58 -0.39 -8.20
C GLY A 89 11.67 0.80 -8.51
N PHE A 90 10.54 0.94 -7.84
CA PHE A 90 9.63 2.08 -8.02
C PHE A 90 10.21 3.38 -7.47
N GLY A 91 11.03 3.31 -6.42
CA GLY A 91 11.82 4.46 -5.99
C GLY A 91 12.75 4.99 -7.11
N LEU A 92 13.48 4.09 -7.78
CA LEU A 92 14.32 4.44 -8.92
C LEU A 92 13.51 4.93 -10.12
N LEU A 93 12.37 4.30 -10.41
CA LEU A 93 11.44 4.73 -11.46
C LEU A 93 10.92 6.14 -11.22
N SER A 94 10.50 6.45 -9.99
CA SER A 94 10.04 7.77 -9.59
C SER A 94 11.12 8.85 -9.82
N ARG A 95 12.38 8.53 -9.53
CA ARG A 95 13.50 9.45 -9.82
C ARG A 95 13.76 9.61 -11.32
N HIS A 96 13.58 8.57 -12.14
CA HIS A 96 13.61 8.72 -13.59
C HIS A 96 12.53 9.68 -14.09
N PHE A 97 11.29 9.56 -13.56
CA PHE A 97 10.20 10.45 -13.91
C PHE A 97 10.47 11.90 -13.45
N GLU A 98 10.93 12.11 -12.24
CA GLU A 98 11.28 13.42 -11.72
C GLU A 98 12.39 14.08 -12.59
N LYS A 99 13.46 13.34 -12.88
CA LYS A 99 14.58 13.81 -13.74
C LYS A 99 14.20 13.96 -15.22
N SER A 100 13.03 13.45 -15.66
CA SER A 100 12.51 13.69 -17.01
C SER A 100 12.10 15.15 -17.25
N ARG A 101 11.94 15.92 -16.18
CA ARG A 101 11.45 17.31 -16.14
C ARG A 101 9.99 17.48 -16.62
N ILE A 102 9.23 16.40 -16.83
CA ILE A 102 7.77 16.51 -17.06
C ILE A 102 7.09 17.27 -15.91
N PRO A 103 7.38 16.99 -14.61
CA PRO A 103 6.77 17.74 -13.51
C PRO A 103 7.00 19.25 -13.57
N ALA A 104 8.10 19.70 -14.16
CA ALA A 104 8.41 21.14 -14.30
C ALA A 104 7.62 21.81 -15.45
N VAL A 105 7.11 21.03 -16.40
CA VAL A 105 6.31 21.54 -17.53
C VAL A 105 4.82 21.58 -17.23
N LEU A 106 4.32 20.60 -16.45
CA LEU A 106 2.90 20.49 -16.13
C LEU A 106 2.26 21.77 -15.52
N PRO A 107 2.90 22.51 -14.60
CA PRO A 107 2.34 23.73 -14.05
C PRO A 107 2.03 24.83 -15.08
N ARG A 108 2.65 24.79 -16.26
CA ARG A 108 2.52 25.83 -17.29
C ARG A 108 1.15 25.86 -17.95
N ILE A 109 0.48 24.72 -17.99
CA ILE A 109 -0.85 24.56 -18.62
C ILE A 109 -2.00 24.88 -17.66
N LEU A 110 -1.69 25.16 -16.37
CA LEU A 110 -2.70 25.38 -15.36
C LEU A 110 -3.35 26.78 -15.46
N PRO A 111 -4.69 26.89 -15.27
CA PRO A 111 -5.38 28.18 -15.10
C PRO A 111 -4.81 29.02 -13.95
N HIS A 112 -5.08 30.33 -13.95
CA HIS A 112 -4.58 31.26 -12.94
C HIS A 112 -5.46 31.40 -11.71
N ASP A 113 -6.64 30.80 -11.73
CA ASP A 113 -7.64 30.83 -10.66
C ASP A 113 -7.61 29.56 -9.81
N TRP A 114 -8.55 29.39 -8.92
CA TRP A 114 -8.70 28.20 -8.09
C TRP A 114 -8.78 26.90 -8.91
N LYS A 115 -9.24 26.96 -10.17
CA LYS A 115 -9.28 25.80 -11.06
C LYS A 115 -7.88 25.27 -11.36
N GLY A 116 -6.88 26.17 -11.47
CA GLY A 116 -5.50 25.75 -11.64
C GLY A 116 -4.98 24.97 -10.43
N ALA A 117 -5.30 25.41 -9.21
CA ALA A 117 -5.00 24.66 -8.01
C ALA A 117 -5.73 23.31 -7.98
N PHE A 118 -6.99 23.25 -8.42
CA PHE A 118 -7.74 21.99 -8.52
C PHE A 118 -7.14 21.05 -9.59
N TRP A 119 -6.79 21.57 -10.77
CA TRP A 119 -6.15 20.78 -11.82
C TRP A 119 -4.78 20.21 -11.39
N LEU A 120 -4.03 20.91 -10.51
CA LEU A 120 -2.82 20.34 -9.92
C LEU A 120 -3.15 19.08 -9.10
N LEU A 121 -4.22 19.09 -8.31
CA LEU A 121 -4.66 17.90 -7.57
C LEU A 121 -5.08 16.76 -8.52
N VAL A 122 -5.75 17.09 -9.63
CA VAL A 122 -6.09 16.11 -10.67
C VAL A 122 -4.83 15.51 -11.28
N ILE A 123 -3.80 16.32 -11.55
CA ILE A 123 -2.50 15.85 -12.05
C ILE A 123 -1.86 14.90 -11.03
N VAL A 124 -1.84 15.25 -9.75
CA VAL A 124 -1.31 14.39 -8.68
C VAL A 124 -2.06 13.06 -8.63
N PHE A 125 -3.38 13.10 -8.71
CA PHE A 125 -4.23 11.90 -8.78
C PHE A 125 -3.86 11.00 -9.97
N VAL A 126 -3.77 11.57 -11.17
CA VAL A 126 -3.40 10.84 -12.38
C VAL A 126 -1.98 10.28 -12.29
N LEU A 127 -1.02 11.08 -11.81
CA LEU A 127 0.37 10.62 -11.63
C LEU A 127 0.42 9.45 -10.65
N SER A 128 -0.32 9.50 -9.56
CA SER A 128 -0.35 8.42 -8.58
C SER A 128 -0.98 7.12 -9.09
N SER A 129 -1.75 7.18 -10.17
CA SER A 129 -2.24 5.94 -10.81
C SER A 129 -1.13 5.15 -11.52
N PHE A 130 0.04 5.76 -11.76
CA PHE A 130 1.17 5.16 -12.49
C PHE A 130 2.48 5.22 -11.70
N LEU A 131 2.57 6.12 -10.74
CA LEU A 131 3.72 6.26 -9.84
C LEU A 131 3.25 5.95 -8.43
N ASP A 132 4.20 5.50 -7.59
CA ASP A 132 3.94 5.34 -6.17
C ASP A 132 3.38 6.63 -5.54
N ASN A 133 2.41 6.50 -4.63
CA ASN A 133 1.71 7.61 -3.98
C ASN A 133 2.66 8.58 -3.26
N ILE A 134 3.77 8.09 -2.70
CA ILE A 134 4.80 8.94 -2.06
C ILE A 134 5.42 9.89 -3.10
N ALA A 135 5.82 9.33 -4.25
CA ALA A 135 6.42 10.12 -5.33
C ALA A 135 5.43 11.13 -5.90
N ALA A 136 4.18 10.73 -6.13
CA ALA A 136 3.14 11.63 -6.63
C ALA A 136 2.87 12.78 -5.65
N ALA A 137 2.83 12.52 -4.34
CA ALA A 137 2.67 13.55 -3.31
C ALA A 137 3.84 14.53 -3.27
N LEU A 138 5.09 14.03 -3.33
CA LEU A 138 6.29 14.87 -3.35
C LEU A 138 6.37 15.74 -4.60
N ILE A 139 6.06 15.18 -5.78
CA ILE A 139 5.97 15.92 -7.03
C ILE A 139 4.88 17.01 -6.93
N GLY A 140 3.69 16.66 -6.44
CA GLY A 140 2.61 17.59 -6.21
C GLY A 140 2.98 18.73 -5.25
N GLY A 141 3.67 18.39 -4.16
CA GLY A 141 4.21 19.34 -3.21
C GLY A 141 5.23 20.30 -3.84
N ALA A 142 6.19 19.78 -4.61
CA ALA A 142 7.19 20.58 -5.33
C ALA A 142 6.55 21.51 -6.36
N MET A 143 5.54 21.01 -7.11
CA MET A 143 4.77 21.84 -8.03
C MET A 143 4.00 22.94 -7.29
N ALA A 144 3.35 22.61 -6.17
CA ALA A 144 2.64 23.58 -5.34
C ALA A 144 3.60 24.64 -4.76
N HIS A 145 4.77 24.21 -4.28
CA HIS A 145 5.82 25.12 -3.80
C HIS A 145 6.20 26.16 -4.84
N THR A 146 6.40 25.74 -6.08
CA THR A 146 6.76 26.62 -7.20
C THR A 146 5.59 27.54 -7.57
N LEU A 147 4.36 27.00 -7.74
CA LEU A 147 3.20 27.75 -8.17
C LEU A 147 2.75 28.79 -7.16
N PHE A 148 2.85 28.49 -5.86
CA PHE A 148 2.38 29.35 -4.77
C PHE A 148 3.51 30.06 -4.03
N ARG A 149 4.74 30.09 -4.60
CA ARG A 149 5.93 30.75 -4.03
C ARG A 149 6.19 30.35 -2.58
N ALA A 150 6.26 29.07 -2.31
CA ALA A 150 6.44 28.47 -0.99
C ALA A 150 5.30 28.75 0.03
N LYS A 151 4.22 29.44 -0.37
CA LYS A 151 3.07 29.72 0.49
C LYS A 151 1.96 28.71 0.22
N VAL A 152 2.14 27.49 0.71
CA VAL A 152 1.17 26.41 0.52
C VAL A 152 0.33 26.24 1.80
N HIS A 153 -0.98 26.33 1.66
CA HIS A 153 -1.90 26.16 2.78
C HIS A 153 -1.96 24.73 3.27
N ILE A 154 -2.01 24.49 4.59
CA ILE A 154 -2.00 23.13 5.17
C ILE A 154 -3.16 22.27 4.64
N GLY A 155 -4.36 22.83 4.51
CA GLY A 155 -5.49 22.11 3.90
C GLY A 155 -5.26 21.70 2.45
N TYR A 156 -4.45 22.45 1.70
CA TYR A 156 -4.05 22.09 0.34
C TYR A 156 -2.99 20.98 0.33
N LEU A 157 -2.05 20.99 1.29
CA LEU A 157 -1.12 19.89 1.49
C LEU A 157 -1.86 18.58 1.83
N ALA A 158 -2.88 18.66 2.68
CA ALA A 158 -3.74 17.52 2.98
C ALA A 158 -4.46 17.00 1.73
N ALA A 159 -4.93 17.90 0.85
CA ALA A 159 -5.56 17.52 -0.40
C ALA A 159 -4.57 16.92 -1.42
N ILE A 160 -3.28 17.33 -1.44
CA ILE A 160 -2.23 16.69 -2.25
C ILE A 160 -2.04 15.24 -1.81
N VAL A 161 -1.94 15.00 -0.50
CA VAL A 161 -1.83 13.63 0.05
C VAL A 161 -3.10 12.82 -0.27
N ALA A 162 -4.28 13.42 -0.11
CA ALA A 162 -5.54 12.76 -0.45
C ALA A 162 -5.64 12.42 -1.94
N ALA A 163 -5.23 13.33 -2.83
CA ALA A 163 -5.22 13.10 -4.27
C ALA A 163 -4.23 12.00 -4.67
N SER A 164 -3.03 11.95 -4.04
CA SER A 164 -2.07 10.90 -4.32
C SER A 164 -2.55 9.53 -3.84
N ASN A 165 -3.07 9.41 -2.62
CA ASN A 165 -3.60 8.16 -2.11
C ASN A 165 -4.87 7.71 -2.88
N ALA A 166 -5.75 8.66 -3.27
CA ALA A 166 -6.92 8.39 -4.09
C ALA A 166 -6.55 7.85 -5.48
N GLY A 167 -5.55 8.47 -6.14
CA GLY A 167 -5.08 8.05 -7.46
C GLY A 167 -4.43 6.67 -7.44
N GLY A 168 -3.74 6.31 -6.36
CA GLY A 168 -3.16 4.99 -6.17
C GLY A 168 -4.18 3.90 -5.88
N SER A 169 -5.31 4.22 -5.24
CA SER A 169 -6.26 3.22 -4.72
C SER A 169 -6.95 2.35 -5.79
N GLY A 170 -7.09 2.85 -7.01
CA GLY A 170 -7.70 2.11 -8.13
C GLY A 170 -6.67 1.49 -9.08
N SER A 171 -5.37 1.58 -8.80
CA SER A 171 -4.30 1.08 -9.65
C SER A 171 -3.37 0.14 -8.88
N VAL A 172 -3.10 -1.04 -9.42
CA VAL A 172 -2.21 -2.04 -8.79
C VAL A 172 -0.73 -1.64 -8.79
N VAL A 173 -0.35 -0.54 -9.44
CA VAL A 173 1.02 -0.02 -9.49
C VAL A 173 1.14 1.36 -8.84
N GLY A 174 0.02 1.99 -8.48
CA GLY A 174 -0.02 3.37 -7.98
C GLY A 174 0.11 3.50 -6.46
N ASP A 175 -0.09 2.41 -5.72
CA ASP A 175 0.04 2.38 -4.26
C ASP A 175 0.64 1.04 -3.83
N THR A 176 1.48 1.06 -2.81
CA THR A 176 2.06 -0.15 -2.22
C THR A 176 0.98 -1.12 -1.72
N THR A 177 -0.16 -0.62 -1.22
CA THR A 177 -1.28 -1.44 -0.74
C THR A 177 -1.92 -2.25 -1.86
N THR A 178 -2.24 -1.62 -2.98
CA THR A 178 -2.80 -2.29 -4.16
C THR A 178 -1.77 -3.17 -4.87
N THR A 179 -0.49 -2.79 -4.84
CA THR A 179 0.61 -3.65 -5.31
C THR A 179 0.70 -4.94 -4.49
N MET A 180 0.52 -4.87 -3.16
CA MET A 180 0.47 -6.07 -2.30
C MET A 180 -0.72 -6.95 -2.62
N MET A 181 -1.91 -6.35 -2.84
CA MET A 181 -3.10 -7.09 -3.29
C MET A 181 -2.82 -7.82 -4.60
N TRP A 182 -2.18 -7.17 -5.55
CA TRP A 182 -1.82 -7.74 -6.83
C TRP A 182 -0.80 -8.90 -6.72
N ILE A 183 0.23 -8.75 -5.89
CA ILE A 183 1.20 -9.83 -5.59
C ILE A 183 0.50 -11.03 -4.96
N ASP A 184 -0.50 -10.81 -4.10
CA ASP A 184 -1.27 -11.88 -3.45
C ASP A 184 -2.34 -12.51 -4.37
N GLY A 185 -2.47 -12.04 -5.62
CA GLY A 185 -3.32 -12.61 -6.65
C GLY A 185 -4.70 -11.95 -6.80
N VAL A 186 -4.89 -10.75 -6.24
CA VAL A 186 -6.08 -9.93 -6.54
C VAL A 186 -5.98 -9.43 -7.98
N SER A 187 -7.05 -9.55 -8.74
CA SER A 187 -7.09 -9.02 -10.11
C SER A 187 -7.00 -7.49 -10.13
N PRO A 188 -6.27 -6.88 -11.08
CA PRO A 188 -6.31 -5.44 -11.29
C PRO A 188 -7.72 -4.88 -11.49
N LEU A 189 -8.62 -5.66 -12.08
CA LEU A 189 -10.03 -5.27 -12.27
C LEU A 189 -10.80 -5.18 -10.96
N ASP A 190 -10.41 -6.00 -9.96
CA ASP A 190 -11.06 -6.03 -8.65
C ASP A 190 -10.72 -4.80 -7.79
N VAL A 191 -9.69 -4.03 -8.14
CA VAL A 191 -9.39 -2.76 -7.46
C VAL A 191 -9.84 -1.54 -8.26
N LEU A 192 -10.12 -1.69 -9.57
CA LEU A 192 -10.38 -0.58 -10.48
C LEU A 192 -11.61 0.25 -10.06
N HIS A 193 -12.65 -0.38 -9.52
CA HIS A 193 -13.86 0.31 -9.11
C HIS A 193 -13.65 1.25 -7.90
N ALA A 194 -12.50 1.15 -7.19
CA ALA A 194 -12.12 2.15 -6.18
C ALA A 194 -12.10 3.58 -6.76
N TYR A 195 -11.82 3.73 -8.06
CA TYR A 195 -11.84 5.04 -8.74
C TYR A 195 -13.21 5.74 -8.70
N ALA A 196 -14.30 4.99 -8.56
CA ALA A 196 -15.63 5.60 -8.41
C ALA A 196 -15.71 6.43 -7.12
N GLY A 197 -15.26 5.86 -5.99
CA GLY A 197 -15.17 6.58 -4.72
C GLY A 197 -14.07 7.63 -4.71
N ALA A 198 -12.89 7.29 -5.23
CA ALA A 198 -11.72 8.18 -5.28
C ALA A 198 -11.97 9.45 -6.11
N GLY A 199 -12.66 9.33 -7.25
CA GLY A 199 -13.04 10.48 -8.07
C GLY A 199 -14.02 11.42 -7.35
N VAL A 200 -15.03 10.86 -6.69
CA VAL A 200 -15.96 11.66 -5.87
C VAL A 200 -15.21 12.33 -4.72
N ALA A 201 -14.35 11.60 -4.02
CA ALA A 201 -13.57 12.15 -2.92
C ALA A 201 -12.63 13.28 -3.39
N LEU A 202 -11.99 13.14 -4.56
CA LEU A 202 -11.17 14.19 -5.15
C LEU A 202 -11.97 15.48 -5.40
N LEU A 203 -13.21 15.38 -5.87
CA LEU A 203 -14.08 16.55 -6.04
C LEU A 203 -14.43 17.18 -4.69
N VAL A 204 -14.84 16.37 -3.72
CA VAL A 204 -15.28 16.82 -2.40
C VAL A 204 -14.15 17.49 -1.60
N CYS A 205 -12.93 16.95 -1.60
CA CYS A 205 -11.81 17.57 -0.90
C CYS A 205 -11.07 18.60 -1.76
N GLY A 206 -10.92 18.34 -3.06
CA GLY A 206 -10.06 19.13 -3.94
C GLY A 206 -10.61 20.51 -4.23
N ILE A 207 -11.93 20.66 -4.42
CA ILE A 207 -12.53 21.97 -4.71
C ILE A 207 -12.38 22.92 -3.50
N PRO A 208 -12.78 22.54 -2.26
CA PRO A 208 -12.56 23.40 -1.09
C PRO A 208 -11.08 23.72 -0.86
N ALA A 209 -10.19 22.73 -1.00
CA ALA A 209 -8.76 22.93 -0.84
C ALA A 209 -8.19 23.93 -1.86
N ALA A 210 -8.59 23.81 -3.12
CA ALA A 210 -8.17 24.72 -4.19
C ALA A 210 -8.65 26.15 -3.93
N ILE A 211 -9.88 26.32 -3.45
CA ILE A 211 -10.41 27.64 -3.08
C ILE A 211 -9.68 28.22 -1.86
N GLN A 212 -9.39 27.38 -0.84
CA GLN A 212 -8.59 27.79 0.33
C GLN A 212 -7.19 28.25 -0.11
N GLN A 213 -6.53 27.48 -0.98
CA GLN A 213 -5.20 27.82 -1.48
C GLN A 213 -5.20 29.12 -2.27
N GLN A 214 -6.16 29.32 -3.18
CA GLN A 214 -6.28 30.53 -3.97
C GLN A 214 -6.50 31.78 -3.11
N ARG A 215 -7.24 31.65 -2.00
CA ARG A 215 -7.44 32.74 -1.03
C ARG A 215 -6.18 33.00 -0.18
N HIS A 216 -5.40 31.95 0.11
CA HIS A 216 -4.18 32.03 0.90
C HIS A 216 -3.01 32.61 0.09
N SER A 217 -2.81 32.08 -1.11
CA SER A 217 -1.80 32.54 -2.06
C SER A 217 -2.22 32.18 -3.48
N PRO A 218 -2.55 33.18 -4.33
CA PRO A 218 -2.98 32.93 -5.70
C PRO A 218 -1.81 32.44 -6.57
N ILE A 219 -2.16 31.75 -7.66
CA ILE A 219 -1.19 31.32 -8.68
C ILE A 219 -0.60 32.53 -9.37
N LEU A 220 0.72 32.63 -9.36
CA LEU A 220 1.47 33.68 -10.05
C LEU A 220 2.35 33.02 -11.12
N LYS A 221 2.08 33.30 -12.40
CA LYS A 221 2.96 32.86 -13.48
C LYS A 221 4.25 33.66 -13.50
N HIS A 222 5.37 32.99 -13.67
CA HIS A 222 6.63 33.58 -14.06
C HIS A 222 6.83 33.43 -15.55
N GLU A 223 7.51 34.41 -16.19
CA GLU A 223 8.08 34.26 -17.53
C GLU A 223 9.05 33.07 -17.52
N HIS A 224 8.95 32.21 -18.51
CA HIS A 224 9.39 30.82 -18.40
C HIS A 224 10.76 30.63 -19.04
N GLU A 225 11.70 30.11 -18.26
CA GLU A 225 12.83 29.39 -18.80
C GLU A 225 12.38 28.19 -19.62
N TYR A 226 12.96 28.01 -20.82
CA TYR A 226 12.65 26.85 -21.68
C TYR A 226 13.12 25.54 -20.99
N VAL A 227 12.21 24.70 -20.54
CA VAL A 227 12.54 23.41 -19.93
C VAL A 227 12.51 22.33 -21.00
N HIS A 228 13.65 21.71 -21.27
CA HIS A 228 13.75 20.56 -22.15
C HIS A 228 13.36 19.28 -21.43
N VAL A 229 12.38 18.53 -21.97
CA VAL A 229 11.94 17.23 -21.43
C VAL A 229 12.90 16.13 -21.90
N ASP A 230 13.39 15.30 -20.97
CA ASP A 230 14.20 14.10 -21.29
C ASP A 230 13.26 12.93 -21.64
N TRP A 231 12.80 12.86 -22.88
CA TRP A 231 11.92 11.81 -23.39
C TRP A 231 12.47 10.39 -23.22
N PRO A 232 13.77 10.09 -23.38
CA PRO A 232 14.35 8.80 -23.04
C PRO A 232 14.03 8.33 -21.61
N ARG A 233 14.05 9.23 -20.62
CA ARG A 233 13.68 8.88 -19.24
C ARG A 233 12.20 8.53 -19.11
N VAL A 234 11.33 9.22 -19.84
CA VAL A 234 9.90 8.89 -19.91
C VAL A 234 9.72 7.49 -20.50
N GLY A 235 10.42 7.19 -21.60
CA GLY A 235 10.39 5.86 -22.21
C GLY A 235 10.87 4.76 -21.25
N ILE A 236 11.87 5.03 -20.42
CA ILE A 236 12.33 4.09 -19.36
C ILE A 236 11.24 3.83 -18.33
N VAL A 237 10.55 4.88 -17.86
CA VAL A 237 9.45 4.74 -16.90
C VAL A 237 8.34 3.86 -17.48
N VAL A 238 7.91 4.15 -18.72
CA VAL A 238 6.87 3.36 -19.40
C VAL A 238 7.33 1.91 -19.59
N PHE A 239 8.59 1.68 -19.96
CA PHE A 239 9.13 0.33 -20.16
C PHE A 239 9.16 -0.48 -18.86
N ILE A 240 9.61 0.11 -17.73
CA ILE A 240 9.65 -0.57 -16.44
C ILE A 240 8.23 -0.95 -15.98
N LEU A 241 7.27 -0.02 -16.10
CA LEU A 241 5.86 -0.29 -15.76
C LEU A 241 5.27 -1.39 -16.65
N ALA A 242 5.48 -1.30 -17.96
CA ALA A 242 5.00 -2.30 -18.91
C ALA A 242 5.60 -3.69 -18.64
N ALA A 243 6.89 -3.77 -18.29
CA ALA A 243 7.55 -5.02 -17.92
C ALA A 243 6.94 -5.63 -16.65
N ALA A 244 6.70 -4.81 -15.60
CA ALA A 244 6.05 -5.28 -14.37
C ALA A 244 4.65 -5.83 -14.64
N ILE A 245 3.83 -5.10 -15.39
CA ILE A 245 2.46 -5.50 -15.75
C ILE A 245 2.47 -6.76 -16.61
N ALA A 246 3.29 -6.80 -17.66
CA ALA A 246 3.36 -7.95 -18.55
C ALA A 246 3.77 -9.23 -17.83
N VAL A 247 4.84 -9.17 -17.02
CA VAL A 247 5.31 -10.34 -16.26
C VAL A 247 4.27 -10.79 -15.23
N ASN A 248 3.61 -9.85 -14.54
CA ASN A 248 2.56 -10.23 -13.60
C ASN A 248 1.39 -10.92 -14.31
N VAL A 249 0.89 -10.35 -15.42
CA VAL A 249 -0.20 -10.96 -16.19
C VAL A 249 0.22 -12.35 -16.70
N ILE A 250 1.41 -12.49 -17.29
CA ILE A 250 1.92 -13.76 -17.80
C ILE A 250 1.97 -14.80 -16.68
N ILE A 251 2.57 -14.47 -15.54
CA ILE A 251 2.74 -15.44 -14.43
C ILE A 251 1.40 -15.81 -13.82
N ASN A 252 0.52 -14.85 -13.52
CA ASN A 252 -0.74 -15.15 -12.84
C ASN A 252 -1.79 -15.81 -13.76
N VAL A 253 -1.76 -15.55 -15.08
CA VAL A 253 -2.74 -16.11 -16.03
C VAL A 253 -2.23 -17.41 -16.65
N LEU A 254 -0.96 -17.47 -17.10
CA LEU A 254 -0.43 -18.62 -17.82
C LEU A 254 0.30 -19.62 -16.92
N PHE A 255 0.86 -19.19 -15.80
CA PHE A 255 1.67 -20.02 -14.88
C PHE A 255 1.30 -19.82 -13.41
N PRO A 256 0.01 -19.92 -13.02
CA PRO A 256 -0.44 -19.60 -11.67
C PRO A 256 0.23 -20.47 -10.59
N GLU A 257 0.52 -21.76 -10.90
CA GLU A 257 1.18 -22.68 -9.98
C GLU A 257 2.62 -22.26 -9.64
N SER A 258 3.28 -21.55 -10.58
CA SER A 258 4.66 -21.08 -10.40
C SER A 258 4.74 -19.72 -9.69
N SER A 259 3.64 -19.02 -9.53
CA SER A 259 3.61 -17.64 -9.01
C SER A 259 4.18 -17.49 -7.60
N ASP A 260 4.12 -18.55 -6.79
CA ASP A 260 4.65 -18.58 -5.41
C ASP A 260 6.06 -19.24 -5.33
N SER A 261 6.67 -19.62 -6.46
CA SER A 261 7.98 -20.27 -6.48
C SER A 261 9.15 -19.29 -6.54
N PHE A 262 8.93 -18.11 -7.16
CA PHE A 262 9.97 -17.11 -7.38
C PHE A 262 9.36 -15.69 -7.43
N PRO A 263 10.07 -14.63 -7.00
CA PRO A 263 9.59 -13.25 -7.02
C PRO A 263 9.67 -12.62 -8.43
N PHE A 264 8.90 -13.15 -9.38
CA PHE A 264 8.96 -12.79 -10.80
C PHE A 264 8.74 -11.31 -11.08
N ILE A 265 7.76 -10.69 -10.38
CA ILE A 265 7.37 -9.29 -10.65
C ILE A 265 8.49 -8.35 -10.21
N GLY A 266 8.99 -8.53 -8.99
CA GLY A 266 10.11 -7.75 -8.47
C GLY A 266 11.40 -7.96 -9.28
N ALA A 267 11.68 -9.20 -9.69
CA ALA A 267 12.81 -9.52 -10.54
C ALA A 267 12.71 -8.87 -11.93
N SER A 268 11.50 -8.77 -12.52
CA SER A 268 11.28 -8.09 -13.79
C SER A 268 11.58 -6.60 -13.69
N VAL A 269 11.10 -5.93 -12.63
CA VAL A 269 11.37 -4.51 -12.38
C VAL A 269 12.87 -4.27 -12.17
N ALA A 270 13.53 -5.08 -11.33
CA ALA A 270 14.96 -4.96 -11.10
C ALA A 270 15.76 -5.18 -12.41
N SER A 271 15.39 -6.17 -13.21
CA SER A 271 16.02 -6.44 -14.51
C SER A 271 15.79 -5.29 -15.50
N ALA A 272 14.55 -4.75 -15.55
CA ALA A 272 14.22 -3.62 -16.42
C ALA A 272 15.02 -2.36 -16.05
N VAL A 273 15.20 -2.07 -14.75
CA VAL A 273 16.04 -0.98 -14.25
C VAL A 273 17.50 -1.17 -14.69
N LEU A 274 18.05 -2.39 -14.55
CA LEU A 274 19.42 -2.68 -14.93
C LEU A 274 19.65 -2.58 -16.45
N VAL A 275 18.73 -3.11 -17.25
CA VAL A 275 18.80 -3.05 -18.72
C VAL A 275 18.73 -1.60 -19.20
N THR A 276 17.80 -0.81 -18.65
CA THR A 276 17.63 0.60 -19.04
C THR A 276 18.75 1.51 -18.52
N ALA A 277 19.56 1.06 -17.56
CA ALA A 277 20.74 1.80 -17.07
C ALA A 277 21.76 2.11 -18.16
N VAL A 278 21.81 1.31 -19.24
CA VAL A 278 22.66 1.55 -20.42
C VAL A 278 22.23 2.79 -21.19
N VAL A 279 20.90 3.09 -21.22
CA VAL A 279 20.34 4.24 -21.94
C VAL A 279 20.47 5.51 -21.09
N ARG A 280 20.07 5.43 -19.83
CA ARG A 280 20.17 6.53 -18.86
C ARG A 280 20.49 5.97 -17.48
N ARG A 281 21.58 6.38 -16.89
CA ARG A 281 21.98 5.94 -15.54
C ARG A 281 20.85 6.24 -14.53
N PRO A 282 20.41 5.22 -13.76
CA PRO A 282 19.54 5.43 -12.60
C PRO A 282 20.24 6.29 -11.53
N ASP A 283 19.47 6.87 -10.65
CA ASP A 283 19.98 7.60 -9.50
C ASP A 283 20.28 6.63 -8.35
N TRP A 284 21.47 6.00 -8.42
CA TRP A 284 21.88 5.00 -7.43
C TRP A 284 22.01 5.57 -6.01
N GLU A 285 22.12 6.89 -5.87
CA GLU A 285 22.28 7.57 -4.57
C GLU A 285 21.05 7.40 -3.67
N ILE A 286 19.86 7.18 -4.26
CA ILE A 286 18.64 6.95 -3.47
C ILE A 286 18.48 5.52 -2.95
N VAL A 287 19.24 4.55 -3.49
CA VAL A 287 19.07 3.13 -3.17
C VAL A 287 19.24 2.83 -1.68
N PRO A 288 20.23 3.39 -0.97
CA PRO A 288 20.35 3.15 0.48
C PRO A 288 19.13 3.62 1.27
N GLU A 289 18.51 4.73 0.86
CA GLU A 289 17.31 5.26 1.50
C GLU A 289 16.07 4.42 1.14
N ALA A 290 15.92 4.06 -0.13
CA ALA A 290 14.86 3.15 -0.60
C ALA A 290 14.93 1.79 0.11
N ILE A 291 16.12 1.22 0.31
CA ILE A 291 16.30 -0.03 1.07
C ILE A 291 15.86 0.14 2.52
N LYS A 292 16.26 1.23 3.19
CA LYS A 292 15.83 1.50 4.59
C LYS A 292 14.31 1.60 4.69
N GLY A 293 13.69 2.33 3.78
CA GLY A 293 12.22 2.45 3.70
C GLY A 293 11.56 1.10 3.44
N SER A 294 12.09 0.32 2.51
CA SER A 294 11.58 -1.02 2.20
C SER A 294 11.69 -1.97 3.40
N ILE A 295 12.83 -2.01 4.10
CA ILE A 295 13.00 -2.84 5.31
C ILE A 295 12.02 -2.41 6.41
N PHE A 296 11.80 -1.12 6.58
CA PHE A 296 10.78 -0.61 7.52
C PHE A 296 9.40 -1.18 7.19
N LEU A 297 8.93 -1.02 5.95
CA LEU A 297 7.62 -1.49 5.51
C LEU A 297 7.49 -3.01 5.61
N LEU A 298 8.51 -3.75 5.14
CA LEU A 298 8.54 -5.23 5.23
C LEU A 298 8.49 -5.74 6.67
N SER A 299 9.11 -5.02 7.61
CA SER A 299 9.04 -5.37 9.04
C SER A 299 7.59 -5.27 9.56
N LEU A 300 6.86 -4.23 9.17
CA LEU A 300 5.44 -4.08 9.54
C LEU A 300 4.54 -5.10 8.84
N VAL A 301 4.79 -5.39 7.56
CA VAL A 301 4.08 -6.44 6.81
C VAL A 301 4.29 -7.79 7.49
N LEU A 302 5.53 -8.13 7.84
CA LEU A 302 5.83 -9.38 8.53
C LEU A 302 5.17 -9.45 9.90
N CYS A 303 5.12 -8.36 10.67
CA CYS A 303 4.33 -8.31 11.90
C CYS A 303 2.86 -8.63 11.64
N ALA A 304 2.26 -8.03 10.60
CA ALA A 304 0.85 -8.26 10.25
C ALA A 304 0.57 -9.72 9.85
N THR A 305 1.48 -10.37 9.09
CA THR A 305 1.32 -11.78 8.69
C THR A 305 1.36 -12.76 9.86
N LEU A 306 1.95 -12.35 11.00
CA LEU A 306 2.01 -13.13 12.22
C LEU A 306 0.74 -13.03 13.10
N MET A 307 -0.23 -12.17 12.74
CA MET A 307 -1.44 -11.95 13.54
C MET A 307 -2.45 -13.10 13.40
N PRO A 308 -3.21 -13.40 14.47
CA PRO A 308 -4.30 -14.39 14.45
C PRO A 308 -5.56 -13.79 13.81
N VAL A 309 -5.54 -13.59 12.49
CA VAL A 309 -6.59 -12.87 11.73
C VAL A 309 -7.96 -13.50 11.81
N GLU A 310 -8.05 -14.78 12.16
CA GLU A 310 -9.30 -15.53 12.36
C GLU A 310 -10.13 -14.98 13.53
N ARG A 311 -9.54 -14.16 14.37
CA ARG A 311 -10.20 -13.51 15.53
C ARG A 311 -10.65 -12.08 15.24
N LEU A 312 -10.38 -11.56 14.07
CA LEU A 312 -10.87 -10.24 13.64
C LEU A 312 -12.37 -10.32 13.33
N PRO A 313 -13.09 -9.20 13.46
CA PRO A 313 -14.46 -9.10 12.96
C PRO A 313 -14.52 -9.48 11.49
N GLY A 314 -15.57 -10.20 11.07
CA GLY A 314 -15.72 -10.63 9.68
C GLY A 314 -15.64 -9.47 8.69
N ALA A 315 -15.10 -9.75 7.51
CA ALA A 315 -15.00 -8.76 6.43
C ALA A 315 -16.40 -8.30 6.00
N SER A 316 -16.59 -7.00 5.94
CA SER A 316 -17.83 -6.34 5.54
C SER A 316 -17.52 -4.91 5.10
N TRP A 317 -18.46 -4.23 4.48
CA TRP A 317 -18.28 -2.81 4.12
C TRP A 317 -18.09 -1.93 5.37
N GLN A 318 -18.73 -2.28 6.50
CA GLN A 318 -18.57 -1.55 7.77
C GLN A 318 -17.14 -1.70 8.31
N THR A 319 -16.60 -2.92 8.29
CA THR A 319 -15.22 -3.15 8.73
C THR A 319 -14.21 -2.50 7.78
N ALA A 320 -14.46 -2.50 6.46
CA ALA A 320 -13.64 -1.77 5.50
C ALA A 320 -13.65 -0.26 5.77
N LEU A 321 -14.84 0.34 5.95
CA LEU A 321 -14.97 1.75 6.34
C LEU A 321 -14.24 2.04 7.65
N GLY A 322 -14.38 1.18 8.65
CA GLY A 322 -13.69 1.29 9.94
C GLY A 322 -12.17 1.25 9.79
N LEU A 323 -11.65 0.34 8.94
CA LEU A 323 -10.21 0.23 8.66
C LEU A 323 -9.62 1.52 8.08
N GLY A 324 -10.37 2.28 7.29
CA GLY A 324 -9.90 3.57 6.80
C GLY A 324 -9.75 4.63 7.91
N PHE A 325 -10.62 4.64 8.92
CA PHE A 325 -10.40 5.48 10.09
C PHE A 325 -9.20 5.01 10.93
N VAL A 326 -8.97 3.71 11.00
CA VAL A 326 -7.77 3.15 11.63
C VAL A 326 -6.52 3.54 10.82
N SER A 327 -6.60 3.53 9.49
CA SER A 327 -5.53 3.97 8.59
C SER A 327 -5.18 5.46 8.74
N ALA A 328 -6.10 6.29 9.23
CA ALA A 328 -5.78 7.69 9.55
C ALA A 328 -4.70 7.84 10.64
N VAL A 329 -4.58 6.83 11.51
CA VAL A 329 -3.63 6.83 12.64
C VAL A 329 -2.47 5.88 12.39
N PHE A 330 -2.72 4.80 11.63
CA PHE A 330 -1.74 3.77 11.34
C PHE A 330 -1.53 3.67 9.83
N ASP A 331 -0.28 3.40 9.42
CA ASP A 331 0.07 3.26 8.00
C ASP A 331 -0.84 2.22 7.30
N ASN A 332 -1.25 2.52 6.08
CA ASN A 332 -2.16 1.69 5.28
C ASN A 332 -1.60 0.31 4.92
N ILE A 333 -0.28 0.16 4.80
CA ILE A 333 0.39 -1.06 4.35
C ILE A 333 0.19 -2.23 5.31
N PRO A 334 0.48 -2.12 6.63
CA PRO A 334 0.26 -3.22 7.56
C PRO A 334 -1.22 -3.59 7.71
N LEU A 335 -2.15 -2.64 7.58
CA LEU A 335 -3.58 -2.92 7.61
C LEU A 335 -4.03 -3.71 6.38
N THR A 336 -3.48 -3.41 5.21
CA THR A 336 -3.72 -4.18 3.98
C THR A 336 -3.17 -5.60 4.10
N ALA A 337 -1.95 -5.77 4.66
CA ALA A 337 -1.38 -7.10 4.90
C ALA A 337 -2.27 -7.94 5.82
N LEU A 338 -2.82 -7.32 6.86
CA LEU A 338 -3.76 -7.97 7.78
C LEU A 338 -5.05 -8.39 7.07
N ALA A 339 -5.64 -7.51 6.27
CA ALA A 339 -6.85 -7.77 5.52
C ALA A 339 -6.66 -8.86 4.43
N LEU A 340 -5.52 -8.88 3.75
CA LEU A 340 -5.16 -9.94 2.80
C LEU A 340 -5.09 -11.31 3.48
N LYS A 341 -4.53 -11.39 4.68
CA LYS A 341 -4.48 -12.64 5.45
C LYS A 341 -5.85 -13.06 5.98
N GLN A 342 -6.73 -12.12 6.26
CA GLN A 342 -8.11 -12.39 6.69
C GLN A 342 -8.97 -12.87 5.51
N GLY A 343 -8.86 -12.19 4.35
CA GLY A 343 -9.69 -12.45 3.17
C GLY A 343 -11.14 -11.94 3.31
N GLY A 344 -11.94 -12.15 2.27
CA GLY A 344 -13.38 -11.87 2.28
C GLY A 344 -13.77 -10.40 2.09
N TYR A 345 -12.82 -9.54 1.71
CA TYR A 345 -13.09 -8.14 1.40
C TYR A 345 -13.45 -7.94 -0.07
N ASP A 346 -14.19 -6.87 -0.33
CA ASP A 346 -14.20 -6.21 -1.62
C ASP A 346 -12.90 -5.40 -1.75
N TRP A 347 -12.03 -5.79 -2.68
CA TRP A 347 -10.67 -5.28 -2.75
C TRP A 347 -10.60 -3.82 -3.18
N GLY A 348 -11.50 -3.36 -4.06
CA GLY A 348 -11.57 -1.96 -4.44
C GLY A 348 -12.08 -1.09 -3.30
N ALA A 349 -13.10 -1.55 -2.57
CA ALA A 349 -13.59 -0.86 -1.39
C ALA A 349 -12.53 -0.79 -0.28
N LEU A 350 -11.80 -1.88 -0.06
CA LEU A 350 -10.68 -1.90 0.90
C LEU A 350 -9.54 -0.98 0.47
N ALA A 351 -9.14 -1.04 -0.82
CA ALA A 351 -8.07 -0.19 -1.36
C ALA A 351 -8.39 1.30 -1.22
N TYR A 352 -9.63 1.69 -1.55
CA TYR A 352 -10.10 3.05 -1.29
C TYR A 352 -10.07 3.38 0.20
N ALA A 353 -10.64 2.51 1.04
CA ALA A 353 -10.77 2.78 2.47
C ALA A 353 -9.42 2.98 3.15
N VAL A 354 -8.49 2.02 3.01
CA VAL A 354 -7.19 2.11 3.69
C VAL A 354 -6.27 3.13 3.02
N GLY A 355 -6.28 3.22 1.68
CA GLY A 355 -5.45 4.16 0.93
C GLY A 355 -5.86 5.61 1.21
N PHE A 356 -7.09 5.98 0.88
CA PHE A 356 -7.58 7.34 1.11
C PHE A 356 -7.67 7.70 2.59
N GLY A 357 -8.08 6.73 3.44
CA GLY A 357 -8.20 6.90 4.89
C GLY A 357 -6.93 7.43 5.55
N GLY A 358 -5.77 6.96 5.11
CA GLY A 358 -4.46 7.42 5.55
C GLY A 358 -4.18 8.91 5.32
N SER A 359 -5.01 9.60 4.50
CA SER A 359 -4.85 11.04 4.24
C SER A 359 -5.45 11.94 5.31
N MET A 360 -6.31 11.41 6.18
CA MET A 360 -7.03 12.22 7.17
C MET A 360 -6.12 12.85 8.22
N ILE A 361 -4.96 12.23 8.49
CA ILE A 361 -3.92 12.76 9.38
C ILE A 361 -2.57 12.68 8.63
N TRP A 362 -1.68 13.65 8.83
CA TRP A 362 -0.43 13.78 8.08
C TRP A 362 0.50 12.55 8.17
N PHE A 363 0.45 11.78 9.25
CA PHE A 363 1.26 10.57 9.45
C PHE A 363 0.51 9.25 9.17
N GLY A 364 -0.76 9.31 8.76
CA GLY A 364 -1.56 8.11 8.47
C GLY A 364 -1.16 7.40 7.18
N SER A 365 -0.32 8.02 6.34
CA SER A 365 0.26 7.39 5.16
C SER A 365 1.70 7.81 4.95
N SER A 366 2.48 6.95 4.31
CA SER A 366 3.87 7.26 3.95
C SER A 366 3.99 8.49 3.05
N ALA A 367 3.00 8.75 2.18
CA ALA A 367 2.92 9.95 1.36
C ALA A 367 2.77 11.23 2.21
N GLY A 368 1.92 11.18 3.23
CA GLY A 368 1.74 12.29 4.18
C GLY A 368 2.99 12.57 4.99
N VAL A 369 3.65 11.54 5.50
CA VAL A 369 4.93 11.67 6.21
C VAL A 369 6.01 12.32 5.33
N ALA A 370 6.17 11.82 4.09
CA ALA A 370 7.16 12.32 3.15
C ALA A 370 6.91 13.80 2.79
N LEU A 371 5.68 14.17 2.47
CA LEU A 371 5.31 15.54 2.17
C LEU A 371 5.53 16.48 3.35
N SER A 372 5.14 16.06 4.56
CA SER A 372 5.29 16.86 5.80
C SER A 372 6.75 17.04 6.21
N ASN A 373 7.68 16.22 5.75
CA ASN A 373 9.11 16.45 5.92
C ASN A 373 9.60 17.67 5.13
N SER A 374 8.99 17.95 3.96
CA SER A 374 9.28 19.13 3.15
C SER A 374 8.50 20.38 3.64
N TYR A 375 7.47 20.19 4.45
CA TYR A 375 6.60 21.24 5.01
C TYR A 375 6.42 21.05 6.51
N PRO A 376 7.39 21.42 7.36
CA PRO A 376 7.36 21.15 8.80
C PRO A 376 6.13 21.70 9.53
N GLU A 377 5.54 22.79 9.03
CA GLU A 377 4.32 23.40 9.54
C GLU A 377 3.09 22.48 9.41
N ALA A 378 3.12 21.52 8.50
CA ALA A 378 2.06 20.53 8.31
C ALA A 378 2.06 19.41 9.35
N LYS A 379 3.10 19.28 10.18
CA LYS A 379 3.22 18.22 11.21
C LYS A 379 2.33 18.40 12.43
N SER A 380 1.47 19.40 12.46
CA SER A 380 0.49 19.59 13.52
C SER A 380 -0.81 18.86 13.19
N VAL A 381 -1.16 17.83 13.97
CA VAL A 381 -2.43 17.09 13.83
C VAL A 381 -3.64 18.03 13.91
N VAL A 382 -3.62 18.96 14.88
CA VAL A 382 -4.73 19.90 15.08
C VAL A 382 -4.92 20.81 13.87
N LEU A 383 -3.83 21.36 13.33
CA LEU A 383 -3.90 22.22 12.15
C LEU A 383 -4.29 21.43 10.90
N TRP A 384 -3.77 20.19 10.77
CA TRP A 384 -4.13 19.32 9.65
C TRP A 384 -5.62 19.00 9.65
N LEU A 385 -6.19 18.57 10.76
CA LEU A 385 -7.61 18.29 10.89
C LEU A 385 -8.47 19.56 10.73
N ARG A 386 -8.05 20.69 11.33
CA ARG A 386 -8.80 21.94 11.24
C ARG A 386 -8.86 22.49 9.82
N HIS A 387 -7.78 22.49 9.10
CA HIS A 387 -7.69 23.05 7.74
C HIS A 387 -7.98 22.02 6.65
N GLY A 388 -7.70 20.74 6.89
CA GLY A 388 -7.96 19.61 6.00
C GLY A 388 -9.24 18.84 6.29
N TRP A 389 -10.19 19.37 7.05
CA TRP A 389 -11.46 18.71 7.42
C TRP A 389 -12.21 18.13 6.22
N HIS A 390 -12.11 18.80 5.06
CA HIS A 390 -12.71 18.35 3.81
C HIS A 390 -12.19 16.99 3.34
N VAL A 391 -10.97 16.56 3.74
CA VAL A 391 -10.44 15.23 3.45
C VAL A 391 -11.21 14.15 4.20
N THR A 392 -11.50 14.37 5.51
CA THR A 392 -12.33 13.43 6.29
C THR A 392 -13.75 13.33 5.75
N VAL A 393 -14.36 14.45 5.37
CA VAL A 393 -15.68 14.44 4.71
C VAL A 393 -15.63 13.70 3.38
N ALA A 394 -14.60 13.96 2.58
CA ALA A 394 -14.39 13.30 1.29
C ALA A 394 -14.21 11.78 1.43
N TYR A 395 -13.52 11.32 2.48
CA TYR A 395 -13.40 9.90 2.79
C TYR A 395 -14.79 9.23 2.92
N VAL A 396 -15.64 9.79 3.78
CA VAL A 396 -16.97 9.20 4.03
C VAL A 396 -17.87 9.31 2.81
N VAL A 397 -17.91 10.47 2.15
CA VAL A 397 -18.73 10.70 0.95
C VAL A 397 -18.26 9.81 -0.20
N GLY A 398 -16.96 9.72 -0.44
CA GLY A 398 -16.37 8.86 -1.48
C GLY A 398 -16.63 7.38 -1.23
N PHE A 399 -16.48 6.90 0.01
CA PHE A 399 -16.82 5.52 0.36
C PHE A 399 -18.31 5.23 0.17
N SER A 400 -19.17 6.14 0.60
CA SER A 400 -20.62 6.01 0.40
C SER A 400 -20.99 6.01 -1.09
N ALA A 401 -20.38 6.88 -1.88
CA ALA A 401 -20.56 6.91 -3.33
C ALA A 401 -20.09 5.60 -3.99
N LEU A 402 -18.95 5.06 -3.55
CA LEU A 402 -18.44 3.77 -4.01
C LEU A 402 -19.44 2.64 -3.73
N MET A 403 -20.01 2.60 -2.52
CA MET A 403 -21.02 1.59 -2.15
C MET A 403 -22.32 1.75 -2.96
N ILE A 404 -22.71 2.97 -3.30
CA ILE A 404 -23.90 3.22 -4.11
C ILE A 404 -23.68 2.86 -5.58
N ILE A 405 -22.51 3.20 -6.14
CA ILE A 405 -22.20 3.03 -7.57
C ILE A 405 -21.79 1.60 -7.89
N ALA A 406 -20.86 1.05 -7.11
CA ALA A 406 -20.27 -0.25 -7.34
C ALA A 406 -20.85 -1.37 -6.47
N GLY A 407 -21.37 -1.07 -5.28
CA GLY A 407 -21.85 -2.05 -4.32
C GLY A 407 -20.71 -2.67 -3.49
N TRP A 408 -21.00 -3.84 -2.87
CA TRP A 408 -20.05 -4.63 -2.10
C TRP A 408 -19.97 -6.03 -2.70
N TYR A 409 -18.83 -6.36 -3.32
CA TYR A 409 -18.59 -7.63 -4.00
C TYR A 409 -17.28 -8.26 -3.53
N PRO A 410 -17.29 -9.00 -2.40
CA PRO A 410 -16.09 -9.65 -1.89
C PRO A 410 -15.64 -10.79 -2.81
N ASN A 411 -14.37 -10.76 -3.21
CA ASN A 411 -13.74 -11.77 -4.04
C ASN A 411 -12.57 -12.43 -3.31
N ALA A 412 -12.42 -13.76 -3.45
CA ALA A 412 -11.22 -14.43 -2.98
C ALA A 412 -10.05 -14.13 -3.95
N PRO A 413 -8.83 -13.81 -3.45
CA PRO A 413 -7.66 -13.73 -4.29
C PRO A 413 -7.44 -15.05 -5.05
N HIS A 414 -6.99 -14.97 -6.30
CA HIS A 414 -6.83 -16.15 -7.17
C HIS A 414 -5.94 -17.23 -6.53
N LYS A 415 -4.90 -16.81 -5.82
CA LYS A 415 -3.97 -17.69 -5.10
C LYS A 415 -4.61 -18.44 -3.93
N THR A 416 -5.58 -17.84 -3.26
CA THR A 416 -6.28 -18.50 -2.14
C THR A 416 -7.17 -19.64 -2.64
N GLY A 417 -7.80 -19.49 -3.80
CA GLY A 417 -8.59 -20.55 -4.45
C GLY A 417 -7.72 -21.74 -4.87
N ILE A 418 -6.54 -21.49 -5.44
CA ILE A 418 -5.58 -22.54 -5.85
C ILE A 418 -5.01 -23.25 -4.62
N ARG A 419 -4.67 -22.53 -3.55
CA ARG A 419 -4.19 -23.11 -2.29
C ARG A 419 -5.26 -23.94 -1.61
N ALA A 420 -6.53 -23.53 -1.63
CA ALA A 420 -7.63 -24.29 -1.09
C ALA A 420 -7.89 -25.59 -1.89
N ALA A 421 -7.84 -25.53 -3.22
CA ALA A 421 -7.96 -26.69 -4.10
C ALA A 421 -6.79 -27.67 -3.90
N ALA A 422 -5.55 -27.19 -3.82
CA ALA A 422 -4.36 -28.02 -3.57
C ALA A 422 -4.40 -28.72 -2.18
N ILE A 423 -4.96 -28.07 -1.16
CA ILE A 423 -5.15 -28.66 0.18
C ILE A 423 -6.22 -29.75 0.14
N VAL A 424 -7.29 -29.56 -0.62
CA VAL A 424 -8.35 -30.56 -0.79
C VAL A 424 -7.81 -31.77 -1.55
N ASP A 425 -7.05 -31.57 -2.62
CA ASP A 425 -6.43 -32.65 -3.41
C ASP A 425 -5.39 -33.45 -2.58
N THR A 426 -4.56 -32.76 -1.79
CA THR A 426 -3.59 -33.43 -0.91
C THR A 426 -4.28 -34.24 0.20
N ARG A 427 -5.40 -33.77 0.71
CA ARG A 427 -6.22 -34.53 1.69
C ARG A 427 -6.93 -35.71 1.04
N ALA A 428 -7.44 -35.54 -0.17
CA ALA A 428 -8.05 -36.62 -0.94
C ALA A 428 -7.05 -37.73 -1.26
N MET A 429 -5.83 -37.36 -1.71
CA MET A 429 -4.73 -38.31 -1.95
C MET A 429 -4.22 -39.00 -0.68
N ALA A 430 -4.22 -38.32 0.46
CA ALA A 430 -3.84 -38.91 1.74
C ALA A 430 -4.88 -39.92 2.22
N LEU A 431 -6.18 -39.61 2.07
CA LEU A 431 -7.27 -40.51 2.38
C LEU A 431 -7.28 -41.75 1.47
N ASP A 432 -6.99 -41.60 0.19
CA ASP A 432 -6.91 -42.71 -0.78
C ASP A 432 -5.71 -43.63 -0.50
N ARG A 433 -4.59 -43.10 -0.02
CA ARG A 433 -3.44 -43.86 0.46
C ARG A 433 -3.74 -44.69 1.71
N ASP A 434 -4.47 -44.12 2.65
CA ASP A 434 -4.85 -44.82 3.89
C ASP A 434 -5.87 -45.95 3.62
N VAL A 435 -6.79 -45.73 2.67
CA VAL A 435 -7.75 -46.76 2.23
C VAL A 435 -7.03 -47.90 1.50
N ASN A 436 -6.06 -47.62 0.65
CA ASN A 436 -5.28 -48.65 -0.05
C ASN A 436 -4.34 -49.42 0.87
N LEU A 437 -3.82 -48.83 1.95
CA LEU A 437 -3.00 -49.52 2.95
C LEU A 437 -3.84 -50.46 3.82
N THR A 438 -5.12 -50.18 4.05
CA THR A 438 -6.03 -51.04 4.80
C THR A 438 -6.52 -52.25 3.98
N HIS A 439 -6.56 -52.13 2.63
CA HIS A 439 -6.94 -53.25 1.74
C HIS A 439 -5.78 -54.22 1.44
N VAL A 440 -4.51 -53.82 1.66
CA VAL A 440 -3.31 -54.68 1.48
C VAL A 440 -2.97 -55.46 2.75
N ALA A 441 -3.57 -55.08 3.91
CA ALA A 441 -3.32 -55.68 5.22
C ALA A 441 -4.45 -56.63 5.66
N ALA A 442 -5.48 -56.84 4.86
CA ALA A 442 -6.55 -57.85 5.03
C ALA A 442 -6.40 -59.00 4.02
#